data_0d8c0602094c911aee4f6e1975275ab5
#
_entry.id   0d8c0602094c911aee4f6e1975275ab5
#
_cell.length_a   1.000
_cell.length_b   1.000
_cell.length_c   1.000
_cell.angle_alpha   90.00
_cell.angle_beta   90.00
_cell.angle_gamma   90.00
#
_symmetry.space_group_name_H-M   'P 1'
#
loop_
_entity.id
_entity.type
_entity.pdbx_description
1 polymer ?
#
loop_
_entity_poly.entity_id
_entity_poly.type
_entity_poly.pdbx_seq_one_letter_code
_entity_poly.pdbx_strand_id
1 'polypeptide(L)'
;MDIKEIINQRYAMPDASLDRLRQCLTEVSYPKGFHVLESGKIEKDIFFIKKGIVRAYTSADGKEITFWVGKEGATLVSMKGYVNDEPGYETMELMEDSVLYVLERKKLKALFSEDLHIANWGRRYAEMELLATEERLISMLSAIASERYKELLEKEPD
;
A
#
# COMPACT_ATOMS: atom_id res chain seq x y z
N MET A 1 -9.31 13.24 1.28
CA MET A 1 -8.56 13.32 2.56
C MET A 1 -7.29 14.13 2.36
N ASP A 2 -7.06 15.12 3.20
CA ASP A 2 -5.84 15.93 3.13
C ASP A 2 -4.62 15.14 3.63
N ILE A 3 -3.42 15.55 3.18
CA ILE A 3 -2.18 14.85 3.54
C ILE A 3 -1.95 14.82 5.05
N LYS A 4 -2.32 15.86 5.78
CA LYS A 4 -2.20 15.89 7.23
C LYS A 4 -2.98 14.75 7.89
N GLU A 5 -4.21 14.54 7.46
CA GLU A 5 -5.05 13.45 7.95
C GLU A 5 -4.45 12.08 7.61
N ILE A 6 -3.96 11.93 6.39
CA ILE A 6 -3.35 10.68 5.91
C ILE A 6 -2.12 10.33 6.77
N ILE A 7 -1.23 11.27 6.94
CA ILE A 7 0.01 11.06 7.71
C ILE A 7 -0.29 10.76 9.18
N ASN A 8 -1.22 11.52 9.77
CA ASN A 8 -1.56 11.36 11.19
C ASN A 8 -2.27 10.05 11.52
N GLN A 9 -2.77 9.31 10.52
CA GLN A 9 -3.29 7.97 10.74
C GLN A 9 -2.24 7.01 11.30
N ARG A 10 -0.97 7.25 11.00
CA ARG A 10 0.14 6.38 11.41
C ARG A 10 0.96 6.98 12.56
N TYR A 11 1.19 8.28 12.51
CA TYR A 11 2.03 8.98 13.47
C TYR A 11 1.66 10.46 13.49
N ALA A 12 1.40 11.01 14.67
CA ALA A 12 1.07 12.42 14.84
C ALA A 12 2.33 13.28 14.62
N MET A 13 2.49 13.74 13.40
CA MET A 13 3.68 14.49 13.00
C MET A 13 3.54 15.98 13.39
N PRO A 14 4.58 16.60 13.98
CA PRO A 14 4.59 18.04 14.21
C PRO A 14 4.44 18.83 12.91
N ASP A 15 3.83 20.00 12.97
CA ASP A 15 3.55 20.83 11.80
C ASP A 15 4.81 21.18 11.00
N ALA A 16 5.91 21.46 11.66
CA ALA A 16 7.18 21.77 10.98
C ALA A 16 7.65 20.59 10.10
N SER A 17 7.57 19.37 10.60
CA SER A 17 7.93 18.16 9.84
C SER A 17 6.94 17.90 8.72
N LEU A 18 5.66 18.10 8.98
CA LEU A 18 4.61 17.96 7.97
C LEU A 18 4.82 18.94 6.80
N ASP A 19 5.19 20.18 7.10
CA ASP A 19 5.47 21.19 6.08
C ASP A 19 6.68 20.80 5.20
N ARG A 20 7.70 20.20 5.78
CA ARG A 20 8.84 19.66 5.02
C ARG A 20 8.39 18.55 4.07
N LEU A 21 7.54 17.65 4.54
CA LEU A 21 6.98 16.58 3.72
C LEU A 21 6.11 17.15 2.59
N ARG A 22 5.25 18.12 2.88
CA ARG A 22 4.39 18.77 1.89
C ARG A 22 5.18 19.39 0.74
N GLN A 23 6.33 19.99 1.02
CA GLN A 23 7.18 20.60 0.00
C GLN A 23 7.72 19.57 -1.00
N CYS A 24 7.77 18.30 -0.63
CA CYS A 24 8.21 17.20 -1.47
C CYS A 24 7.08 16.52 -2.24
N LEU A 25 5.84 16.86 -1.95
CA LEU A 25 4.68 16.23 -2.59
C LEU A 25 4.28 16.94 -3.87
N THR A 26 3.80 16.14 -4.83
CA THR A 26 3.14 16.63 -6.05
C THR A 26 1.72 16.05 -6.07
N GLU A 27 0.74 16.88 -6.34
CA GLU A 27 -0.65 16.43 -6.48
C GLU A 27 -0.93 16.15 -7.96
N VAL A 28 -1.47 14.98 -8.25
CA VAL A 28 -1.75 14.51 -9.61
C VAL A 28 -3.16 13.95 -9.69
N SER A 29 -3.79 14.10 -10.86
CA SER A 29 -5.11 13.54 -11.15
C SER A 29 -4.97 12.53 -12.27
N TYR A 30 -5.56 11.35 -12.07
CA TYR A 30 -5.56 10.28 -13.06
C TYR A 30 -6.97 9.74 -13.26
N PRO A 31 -7.30 9.31 -14.49
CA PRO A 31 -8.62 8.76 -14.78
C PRO A 31 -8.79 7.33 -14.27
N LYS A 32 -10.05 6.91 -14.16
CA LYS A 32 -10.41 5.50 -13.96
C LYS A 32 -9.67 4.61 -14.95
N GLY A 33 -9.15 3.49 -14.46
CA GLY A 33 -8.42 2.51 -15.26
C GLY A 33 -6.91 2.77 -15.36
N PHE A 34 -6.45 3.92 -14.89
CA PHE A 34 -5.01 4.22 -14.90
C PHE A 34 -4.27 3.28 -13.94
N HIS A 35 -3.11 2.76 -14.40
CA HIS A 35 -2.24 1.93 -13.58
C HIS A 35 -1.23 2.82 -12.84
N VAL A 36 -1.41 2.97 -11.54
CA VAL A 36 -0.48 3.74 -10.69
C VAL A 36 0.84 3.00 -10.56
N LEU A 37 0.76 1.69 -10.37
CA LEU A 37 1.90 0.77 -10.34
C LEU A 37 1.60 -0.40 -11.27
N GLU A 38 2.62 -0.86 -12.01
CA GLU A 38 2.47 -2.00 -12.92
C GLU A 38 3.38 -3.15 -12.55
N SER A 39 2.82 -4.36 -12.57
CA SER A 39 3.58 -5.61 -12.43
C SER A 39 4.68 -5.70 -13.48
N GLY A 40 5.86 -6.14 -13.09
CA GLY A 40 7.01 -6.29 -13.98
C GLY A 40 7.82 -5.02 -14.20
N LYS A 41 7.37 -3.88 -13.71
CA LYS A 41 8.11 -2.62 -13.74
C LYS A 41 8.75 -2.31 -12.41
N ILE A 42 9.88 -1.61 -12.44
CA ILE A 42 10.55 -1.13 -11.23
C ILE A 42 9.91 0.20 -10.84
N GLU A 43 9.08 0.16 -9.81
CA GLU A 43 8.33 1.31 -9.30
C GLU A 43 8.87 1.67 -7.93
N LYS A 44 9.34 2.88 -7.75
CA LYS A 44 10.07 3.31 -6.54
C LYS A 44 9.31 4.33 -5.71
N ASP A 45 8.36 5.04 -6.31
CA ASP A 45 7.69 6.17 -5.69
C ASP A 45 6.54 5.74 -4.80
N ILE A 46 6.18 6.62 -3.89
CA ILE A 46 5.10 6.43 -2.92
C ILE A 46 3.94 7.34 -3.32
N PHE A 47 2.73 6.79 -3.24
CA PHE A 47 1.51 7.52 -3.55
C PHE A 47 0.56 7.47 -2.35
N PHE A 48 -0.14 8.57 -2.14
CA PHE A 48 -1.21 8.63 -1.13
C PHE A 48 -2.51 8.97 -1.84
N ILE A 49 -3.59 8.28 -1.52
CA ILE A 49 -4.90 8.56 -2.13
C ILE A 49 -5.57 9.72 -1.41
N LYS A 50 -5.62 10.88 -2.07
CA LYS A 50 -6.39 12.02 -1.59
C LYS A 50 -7.88 11.79 -1.80
N LYS A 51 -8.24 11.27 -2.97
CA LYS A 51 -9.61 10.92 -3.36
C LYS A 51 -9.56 9.82 -4.40
N GLY A 52 -10.29 8.73 -4.18
CA GLY A 52 -10.38 7.64 -5.13
C GLY A 52 -10.34 6.27 -4.50
N ILE A 53 -10.41 5.26 -5.38
CA ILE A 53 -10.38 3.85 -5.01
C ILE A 53 -9.40 3.15 -5.95
N VAL A 54 -8.56 2.28 -5.38
CA VAL A 54 -7.59 1.49 -6.11
C VAL A 54 -7.77 0.01 -5.79
N ARG A 55 -7.55 -0.85 -6.78
CA ARG A 55 -7.41 -2.30 -6.54
C ARG A 55 -5.98 -2.73 -6.83
N ALA A 56 -5.45 -3.62 -6.01
CA ALA A 56 -4.20 -4.30 -6.27
C ALA A 56 -4.49 -5.72 -6.71
N TYR A 57 -3.92 -6.13 -7.83
CA TYR A 57 -4.12 -7.47 -8.35
C TYR A 57 -2.83 -8.05 -8.91
N THR A 58 -2.80 -9.36 -8.97
CA THR A 58 -1.76 -10.12 -9.65
C THR A 58 -2.42 -11.00 -10.70
N SER A 59 -1.63 -11.45 -11.69
CA SER A 59 -2.11 -12.35 -12.73
C SER A 59 -1.54 -13.73 -12.51
N ALA A 60 -2.40 -14.75 -12.49
CA ALA A 60 -2.03 -16.15 -12.41
C ALA A 60 -2.88 -16.96 -13.38
N ASP A 61 -2.24 -17.75 -14.25
CA ASP A 61 -2.89 -18.59 -15.25
C ASP A 61 -3.89 -17.82 -16.13
N GLY A 62 -3.52 -16.61 -16.54
CA GLY A 62 -4.34 -15.75 -17.37
C GLY A 62 -5.50 -15.06 -16.66
N LYS A 63 -5.60 -15.23 -15.34
CA LYS A 63 -6.65 -14.60 -14.54
C LYS A 63 -6.07 -13.53 -13.62
N GLU A 64 -6.82 -12.43 -13.47
CA GLU A 64 -6.51 -11.40 -12.51
C GLU A 64 -7.08 -11.78 -11.14
N ILE A 65 -6.24 -11.73 -10.11
CA ILE A 65 -6.65 -12.00 -8.74
C ILE A 65 -6.47 -10.73 -7.94
N THR A 66 -7.58 -10.06 -7.62
CA THR A 66 -7.57 -8.88 -6.75
C THR A 66 -7.41 -9.33 -5.30
N PHE A 67 -6.37 -8.85 -4.64
CA PHE A 67 -6.08 -9.23 -3.26
C PHE A 67 -6.16 -8.06 -2.27
N TRP A 68 -6.28 -6.83 -2.76
CA TRP A 68 -6.37 -5.66 -1.89
C TRP A 68 -7.11 -4.52 -2.58
N VAL A 69 -7.87 -3.77 -1.81
CA VAL A 69 -8.56 -2.55 -2.26
C VAL A 69 -8.20 -1.43 -1.30
N GLY A 70 -7.70 -0.34 -1.86
CA GLY A 70 -7.36 0.88 -1.12
C GLY A 70 -8.36 1.98 -1.41
N LYS A 71 -8.65 2.77 -0.37
CA LYS A 71 -9.56 3.89 -0.42
C LYS A 71 -8.82 5.17 -0.05
N GLU A 72 -9.54 6.26 0.04
CA GLU A 72 -9.08 7.54 0.53
C GLU A 72 -8.21 7.36 1.79
N GLY A 73 -7.03 7.96 1.76
CA GLY A 73 -6.07 7.85 2.86
C GLY A 73 -5.09 6.68 2.76
N ALA A 74 -5.27 5.77 1.81
CA ALA A 74 -4.36 4.64 1.61
C ALA A 74 -3.01 5.10 1.03
N THR A 75 -1.96 4.35 1.37
CA THR A 75 -0.62 4.52 0.81
C THR A 75 -0.36 3.42 -0.19
N LEU A 76 0.11 3.78 -1.38
CA LEU A 76 0.43 2.85 -2.46
C LEU A 76 1.93 2.81 -2.66
N VAL A 77 2.50 1.63 -2.59
CA VAL A 77 3.93 1.41 -2.80
C VAL A 77 4.17 -0.01 -3.30
N SER A 78 5.07 -0.14 -4.28
CA SER A 78 5.61 -1.44 -4.65
C SER A 78 6.80 -1.74 -3.75
N MET A 79 6.64 -2.66 -2.82
CA MET A 79 7.69 -2.95 -1.84
C MET A 79 8.97 -3.46 -2.50
N LYS A 80 8.88 -4.32 -3.52
CA LYS A 80 10.06 -4.79 -4.25
C LYS A 80 10.80 -3.66 -4.95
N GLY A 81 10.09 -2.75 -5.56
CA GLY A 81 10.68 -1.57 -6.21
C GLY A 81 11.27 -0.60 -5.20
N TYR A 82 10.52 -0.30 -4.16
CA TYR A 82 10.94 0.64 -3.12
C TYR A 82 12.15 0.15 -2.32
N VAL A 83 12.15 -1.12 -1.92
CA VAL A 83 13.20 -1.68 -1.05
C VAL A 83 14.42 -2.14 -1.85
N ASN A 84 14.23 -2.86 -2.96
CA ASN A 84 15.30 -3.58 -3.65
C ASN A 84 15.56 -3.13 -5.09
N ASP A 85 14.86 -2.13 -5.61
CA ASP A 85 14.96 -1.75 -7.03
C ASP A 85 14.64 -2.91 -7.99
N GLU A 86 13.69 -3.76 -7.62
CA GLU A 86 13.27 -4.92 -8.40
C GLU A 86 11.87 -4.74 -8.99
N PRO A 87 11.55 -5.42 -10.10
CA PRO A 87 10.18 -5.40 -10.64
C PRO A 87 9.17 -5.94 -9.63
N GLY A 88 8.05 -5.22 -9.45
CA GLY A 88 6.98 -5.62 -8.57
C GLY A 88 6.10 -6.74 -9.16
N TYR A 89 5.35 -7.42 -8.30
CA TYR A 89 4.44 -8.49 -8.71
C TYR A 89 2.98 -8.09 -8.79
N GLU A 90 2.62 -6.90 -8.32
CA GLU A 90 1.24 -6.42 -8.37
C GLU A 90 1.08 -5.26 -9.33
N THR A 91 -0.13 -5.13 -9.87
CA THR A 91 -0.61 -3.93 -10.57
C THR A 91 -1.62 -3.24 -9.68
N MET A 92 -1.53 -1.92 -9.59
CA MET A 92 -2.50 -1.10 -8.85
C MET A 92 -3.25 -0.21 -9.83
N GLU A 93 -4.53 -0.48 -10.00
CA GLU A 93 -5.41 0.17 -10.98
C GLU A 93 -6.46 1.02 -10.27
N LEU A 94 -6.65 2.24 -10.75
CA LEU A 94 -7.69 3.12 -10.24
C LEU A 94 -9.07 2.67 -10.70
N MET A 95 -9.99 2.57 -9.76
CA MET A 95 -11.36 2.11 -10.00
C MET A 95 -12.32 3.26 -10.30
N GLU A 96 -11.87 4.50 -10.12
CA GLU A 96 -12.58 5.73 -10.44
C GLU A 96 -11.57 6.84 -10.70
N ASP A 97 -12.04 7.97 -11.24
CA ASP A 97 -11.19 9.16 -11.39
C ASP A 97 -10.67 9.56 -10.01
N SER A 98 -9.37 9.73 -9.88
CA SER A 98 -8.71 9.86 -8.59
C SER A 98 -7.70 11.00 -8.54
N VAL A 99 -7.46 11.49 -7.33
CA VAL A 99 -6.43 12.48 -7.04
C VAL A 99 -5.46 11.85 -6.04
N LEU A 100 -4.18 11.88 -6.38
CA LEU A 100 -3.12 11.28 -5.59
C LEU A 100 -2.08 12.33 -5.22
N TYR A 101 -1.42 12.14 -4.07
CA TYR A 101 -0.15 12.78 -3.77
C TYR A 101 0.98 11.85 -4.17
N VAL A 102 2.01 12.37 -4.83
CA VAL A 102 3.19 11.60 -5.23
C VAL A 102 4.39 12.07 -4.42
N LEU A 103 5.13 11.13 -3.88
CA LEU A 103 6.35 11.35 -3.13
C LEU A 103 7.47 10.50 -3.72
N GLU A 104 8.49 11.13 -4.28
CA GLU A 104 9.64 10.41 -4.81
C GLU A 104 10.42 9.73 -3.68
N ARG A 105 10.80 8.46 -3.89
CA ARG A 105 11.58 7.69 -2.92
C ARG A 105 12.86 8.43 -2.49
N LYS A 106 13.56 9.02 -3.43
CA LYS A 106 14.81 9.74 -3.15
C LYS A 106 14.59 10.87 -2.15
N LYS A 107 13.52 11.64 -2.33
CA LYS A 107 13.17 12.74 -1.43
C LYS A 107 12.77 12.22 -0.05
N LEU A 108 11.97 11.15 0.00
CA LEU A 108 11.56 10.55 1.27
C LEU A 108 12.77 10.02 2.05
N LYS A 109 13.68 9.31 1.40
CA LYS A 109 14.90 8.80 2.05
C LYS A 109 15.79 9.92 2.60
N ALA A 110 15.90 11.03 1.89
CA ALA A 110 16.61 12.21 2.39
C ALA A 110 15.94 12.77 3.65
N LEU A 111 14.60 12.87 3.63
CA LEU A 111 13.83 13.34 4.79
C LEU A 111 14.00 12.41 5.99
N PHE A 112 14.05 11.09 5.78
CA PHE A 112 14.29 10.13 6.86
C PHE A 112 15.63 10.37 7.57
N SER A 113 16.64 10.79 6.83
CA SER A 113 17.96 11.10 7.40
C SER A 113 18.03 12.44 8.12
N GLU A 114 17.14 13.36 7.79
CA GLU A 114 17.17 14.75 8.26
C GLU A 114 16.13 15.06 9.33
N ASP A 115 15.05 14.29 9.40
CA ASP A 115 13.92 14.58 10.27
C ASP A 115 13.47 13.31 11.01
N LEU A 116 13.68 13.35 12.34
CA LEU A 116 13.34 12.24 13.22
C LEU A 116 11.84 11.88 13.16
N HIS A 117 10.97 12.88 13.07
CA HIS A 117 9.52 12.65 13.05
C HIS A 117 9.07 12.00 11.74
N ILE A 118 9.67 12.38 10.62
CA ILE A 118 9.39 11.73 9.33
C ILE A 118 9.91 10.28 9.36
N ALA A 119 11.10 10.05 9.92
CA ALA A 119 11.64 8.70 10.10
C ALA A 119 10.72 7.84 10.98
N ASN A 120 10.22 8.39 12.08
CA ASN A 120 9.29 7.71 12.98
C ASN A 120 7.96 7.40 12.29
N TRP A 121 7.47 8.29 11.44
CA TRP A 121 6.28 8.01 10.63
C TRP A 121 6.53 6.80 9.72
N GLY A 122 7.66 6.78 9.02
CA GLY A 122 8.03 5.66 8.13
C GLY A 122 8.15 4.34 8.88
N ARG A 123 8.79 4.34 10.04
CA ARG A 123 8.89 3.16 10.90
C ARG A 123 7.50 2.70 11.35
N ARG A 124 6.66 3.61 11.81
CA ARG A 124 5.32 3.29 12.28
C ARG A 124 4.44 2.76 11.15
N TYR A 125 4.56 3.36 9.98
CA TYR A 125 3.88 2.86 8.77
C TYR A 125 4.27 1.40 8.50
N ALA A 126 5.56 1.09 8.48
CA ALA A 126 6.05 -0.26 8.21
C ALA A 126 5.59 -1.26 9.28
N GLU A 127 5.62 -0.88 10.55
CA GLU A 127 5.14 -1.72 11.65
C GLU A 127 3.65 -2.05 11.50
N MET A 128 2.82 -1.07 11.20
CA MET A 128 1.38 -1.26 11.05
C MET A 128 1.04 -2.09 9.81
N GLU A 129 1.77 -1.90 8.71
CA GLU A 129 1.60 -2.71 7.50
C GLU A 129 2.04 -4.16 7.72
N LEU A 130 3.11 -4.38 8.46
CA LEU A 130 3.56 -5.72 8.80
C LEU A 130 2.52 -6.44 9.66
N LEU A 131 1.98 -5.75 10.67
CA LEU A 131 0.92 -6.30 11.52
C LEU A 131 -0.33 -6.66 10.70
N ALA A 132 -0.77 -5.76 9.84
CA ALA A 132 -1.93 -6.00 8.97
C ALA A 132 -1.72 -7.18 8.02
N THR A 133 -0.51 -7.30 7.47
CA THR A 133 -0.13 -8.41 6.59
C THR A 133 -0.12 -9.74 7.35
N GLU A 134 0.42 -9.74 8.56
CA GLU A 134 0.45 -10.91 9.43
C GLU A 134 -0.97 -11.36 9.78
N GLU A 135 -1.85 -10.44 10.14
CA GLU A 135 -3.25 -10.74 10.45
C GLU A 135 -3.98 -11.36 9.25
N ARG A 136 -3.76 -10.81 8.04
CA ARG A 136 -4.33 -11.38 6.81
C ARG A 136 -3.82 -12.80 6.54
N LEU A 137 -2.52 -13.02 6.72
CA LEU A 137 -1.91 -14.33 6.53
C LEU A 137 -2.48 -15.36 7.51
N ILE A 138 -2.55 -15.02 8.78
CA ILE A 138 -3.13 -15.90 9.82
C ILE A 138 -4.59 -16.20 9.51
N SER A 139 -5.37 -15.20 9.10
CA SER A 139 -6.78 -15.38 8.71
C SER A 139 -6.93 -16.35 7.52
N MET A 140 -6.09 -16.20 6.51
CA MET A 140 -6.09 -17.10 5.35
C MET A 140 -5.72 -18.53 5.72
N LEU A 141 -4.70 -18.72 6.54
CA LEU A 141 -4.28 -20.05 7.00
C LEU A 141 -5.36 -20.71 7.86
N SER A 142 -6.04 -19.95 8.70
CA SER A 142 -7.13 -20.46 9.54
C SER A 142 -8.33 -20.88 8.69
N ALA A 143 -8.66 -20.14 7.65
CA ALA A 143 -9.73 -20.48 6.71
C ALA A 143 -9.43 -21.77 5.96
N ILE A 144 -8.20 -21.95 5.48
CA ILE A 144 -7.74 -23.15 4.79
C ILE A 144 -7.80 -24.36 5.73
N ALA A 145 -7.35 -24.21 6.97
CA ALA A 145 -7.38 -25.26 7.96
C ALA A 145 -8.81 -25.68 8.31
N SER A 146 -9.72 -24.73 8.45
CA SER A 146 -11.15 -25.00 8.71
C SER A 146 -11.81 -25.77 7.57
N GLU A 147 -11.50 -25.39 6.33
CA GLU A 147 -12.02 -26.05 5.15
C GLU A 147 -11.51 -27.49 5.02
N ARG A 148 -10.22 -27.71 5.28
CA ARG A 148 -9.63 -29.07 5.33
C ARG A 148 -10.29 -29.94 6.38
N TYR A 149 -10.55 -29.40 7.54
CA TYR A 149 -11.21 -30.11 8.62
C TYR A 149 -12.64 -30.52 8.22
N LYS A 150 -13.40 -29.63 7.59
CA LYS A 150 -14.74 -29.92 7.06
C LYS A 150 -14.70 -31.03 6.02
N GLU A 151 -13.76 -30.98 5.09
CA GLU A 151 -13.60 -32.02 4.06
C GLU A 151 -13.32 -33.38 4.67
N LEU A 152 -12.49 -33.44 5.71
CA LEU A 152 -12.22 -34.71 6.42
C LEU A 152 -13.45 -35.24 7.11
N LEU A 153 -14.28 -34.40 7.72
CA LEU A 153 -15.54 -34.82 8.34
C LEU A 153 -16.55 -35.36 7.33
N GLU A 154 -16.59 -34.79 6.13
CA GLU A 154 -17.47 -35.25 5.05
C GLU A 154 -17.05 -36.62 4.48
N LYS A 155 -15.74 -36.87 4.41
CA LYS A 155 -15.18 -38.11 3.86
C LYS A 155 -15.23 -39.29 4.86
N GLU A 156 -15.11 -39.02 6.13
CA GLU A 156 -15.07 -40.01 7.21
C GLU A 156 -16.04 -39.56 8.33
N PRO A 157 -17.35 -39.66 8.11
CA PRO A 157 -18.35 -39.15 9.04
C PRO A 157 -18.45 -39.95 10.35
N ASP A 158 -17.83 -41.11 10.43
CA ASP A 158 -17.79 -41.96 11.62
C ASP A 158 -16.36 -42.06 12.14
#